data_333134f79d09efe4f63a52bfd64e256b
#
_entry.id   333134f79d09efe4f63a52bfd64e256b
#
_cell.length_a   1.000
_cell.length_b   1.000
_cell.length_c   1.000
_cell.angle_alpha   90.00
_cell.angle_beta   90.00
_cell.angle_gamma   90.00
#
_symmetry.space_group_name_H-M   'P 1'
#
loop_
_entity.id
_entity.type
_entity.pdbx_description
1 polymer ?
#
loop_
_entity_poly.entity_id
_entity_poly.type
_entity_poly.pdbx_seq_one_letter_code
_entity_poly.pdbx_strand_id
1 'polypeptide(L)'
;MSIEIQNITKLYGEQKALNNISISINQGEITGLLGPNGAGKSTLMKIISCFLPPSSGSATVHGTDVMLDPGKVKSIIGYLPEQNPLYTDMYVREYLEYICGIYQLKDHLKDRINKVIEQTGLSVEQNKKIGALSKGYRQRVGLAQALIHDPEVLILDEPTTGLDPNQIIEIRELIKNIGKNKTILLSTHIMQEVEAMCDRVIIINKGELVAADKTSHLSQLLDASESILLELDQEIEHSELLSINFISDVINIASRKYELIATNNAKARAEIFQWAVRSDIQILSMNTKEKNLENIFRQLTK
;
A
#
# COMPACT_ATOMS: atom_id res chain seq x y z
N MET A 1 -9.36 -17.76 6.00
CA MET A 1 -9.37 -16.36 5.55
C MET A 1 -9.62 -15.48 6.75
N SER A 2 -8.98 -14.34 6.81
CA SER A 2 -9.17 -13.37 7.91
C SER A 2 -10.24 -12.35 7.59
N ILE A 3 -10.27 -11.85 6.34
CA ILE A 3 -11.33 -10.96 5.84
C ILE A 3 -11.86 -11.53 4.53
N GLU A 4 -13.18 -11.57 4.38
CA GLU A 4 -13.83 -11.98 3.15
C GLU A 4 -14.91 -10.96 2.77
N ILE A 5 -14.90 -10.52 1.52
CA ILE A 5 -15.79 -9.51 0.97
C ILE A 5 -16.44 -10.10 -0.28
N GLN A 6 -17.75 -10.06 -0.35
CA GLN A 6 -18.53 -10.64 -1.45
C GLN A 6 -19.50 -9.59 -2.02
N ASN A 7 -19.26 -9.20 -3.26
CA ASN A 7 -20.12 -8.33 -4.07
C ASN A 7 -20.50 -7.00 -3.40
N ILE A 8 -19.59 -6.42 -2.60
CA ILE A 8 -19.84 -5.18 -1.89
C ILE A 8 -20.06 -4.03 -2.88
N THR A 9 -21.21 -3.39 -2.75
CA THR A 9 -21.55 -2.13 -3.43
C THR A 9 -21.88 -1.07 -2.38
N LYS A 10 -21.39 0.16 -2.57
CA LYS A 10 -21.73 1.30 -1.73
C LYS A 10 -22.14 2.51 -2.59
N LEU A 11 -23.33 3.00 -2.33
CA LEU A 11 -23.92 4.16 -2.98
C LEU A 11 -23.96 5.35 -2.02
N TYR A 12 -23.63 6.53 -2.52
CA TYR A 12 -23.89 7.84 -1.91
C TYR A 12 -24.78 8.64 -2.88
N GLY A 13 -26.08 8.60 -2.67
CA GLY A 13 -27.03 9.07 -3.67
C GLY A 13 -26.88 8.26 -4.98
N GLU A 14 -26.61 8.93 -6.08
CA GLU A 14 -26.37 8.29 -7.39
C GLU A 14 -24.91 7.82 -7.60
N GLN A 15 -23.98 8.34 -6.78
CA GLN A 15 -22.57 8.00 -6.92
C GLN A 15 -22.26 6.63 -6.35
N LYS A 16 -21.69 5.75 -7.17
CA LYS A 16 -21.14 4.46 -6.74
C LYS A 16 -19.72 4.64 -6.22
N ALA A 17 -19.55 4.63 -4.91
CA ALA A 17 -18.21 4.66 -4.29
C ALA A 17 -17.51 3.28 -4.32
N LEU A 18 -18.30 2.19 -4.30
CA LEU A 18 -17.85 0.83 -4.53
C LEU A 18 -18.86 0.13 -5.43
N ASN A 19 -18.38 -0.67 -6.38
CA ASN A 19 -19.19 -1.38 -7.37
C ASN A 19 -18.78 -2.85 -7.44
N ASN A 20 -19.55 -3.70 -6.78
CA ASN A 20 -19.41 -5.16 -6.84
C ASN A 20 -18.01 -5.69 -6.48
N ILE A 21 -17.41 -5.20 -5.40
CA ILE A 21 -16.08 -5.60 -4.93
C ILE A 21 -16.16 -6.97 -4.26
N SER A 22 -15.33 -7.92 -4.73
CA SER A 22 -15.14 -9.23 -4.09
C SER A 22 -13.66 -9.50 -3.92
N ILE A 23 -13.19 -9.63 -2.68
CA ILE A 23 -11.79 -9.88 -2.32
C ILE A 23 -11.71 -10.72 -1.05
N SER A 24 -10.58 -11.41 -0.88
CA SER A 24 -10.26 -12.15 0.33
C SER A 24 -8.85 -11.82 0.81
N ILE A 25 -8.65 -11.73 2.13
CA ILE A 25 -7.36 -11.49 2.77
C ILE A 25 -7.08 -12.67 3.69
N ASN A 26 -5.88 -13.25 3.56
CA ASN A 26 -5.50 -14.42 4.35
C ASN A 26 -5.03 -13.99 5.75
N GLN A 27 -5.03 -14.95 6.66
CA GLN A 27 -4.52 -14.71 8.00
C GLN A 27 -2.99 -14.56 7.96
N GLY A 28 -2.47 -13.56 8.71
CA GLY A 28 -1.05 -13.34 8.87
C GLY A 28 -0.34 -12.70 7.67
N GLU A 29 -1.09 -12.15 6.69
CA GLU A 29 -0.50 -11.39 5.58
C GLU A 29 -0.68 -9.88 5.75
N ILE A 30 0.25 -9.11 5.22
CA ILE A 30 0.14 -7.66 5.06
C ILE A 30 -0.36 -7.40 3.64
N THR A 31 -1.59 -6.93 3.52
CA THR A 31 -2.23 -6.62 2.23
C THR A 31 -2.33 -5.11 2.04
N GLY A 32 -1.79 -4.60 0.94
CA GLY A 32 -1.92 -3.21 0.50
C GLY A 32 -3.16 -3.00 -0.35
N LEU A 33 -4.00 -2.04 0.02
CA LEU A 33 -5.12 -1.56 -0.78
C LEU A 33 -4.68 -0.30 -1.53
N LEU A 34 -4.30 -0.45 -2.79
CA LEU A 34 -3.73 0.60 -3.62
C LEU A 34 -4.79 1.23 -4.52
N GLY A 35 -4.75 2.54 -4.70
CA GLY A 35 -5.64 3.25 -5.62
C GLY A 35 -5.49 4.76 -5.49
N PRO A 36 -5.90 5.53 -6.50
CA PRO A 36 -5.91 6.99 -6.44
C PRO A 36 -6.88 7.50 -5.35
N ASN A 37 -6.78 8.79 -5.04
CA ASN A 37 -7.73 9.43 -4.14
C ASN A 37 -9.14 9.35 -4.75
N GLY A 38 -10.12 9.01 -3.91
CA GLY A 38 -11.51 8.80 -4.37
C GLY A 38 -11.77 7.43 -5.00
N ALA A 39 -10.80 6.51 -5.07
CA ALA A 39 -11.00 5.16 -5.63
C ALA A 39 -11.93 4.25 -4.81
N GLY A 40 -12.28 4.63 -3.57
CA GLY A 40 -13.16 3.84 -2.69
C GLY A 40 -12.44 3.13 -1.52
N LYS A 41 -11.11 3.28 -1.39
CA LYS A 41 -10.29 2.61 -0.36
C LYS A 41 -10.83 2.79 1.07
N SER A 42 -10.93 4.05 1.53
CA SER A 42 -11.44 4.36 2.88
C SER A 42 -12.91 3.96 3.07
N THR A 43 -13.71 3.98 2.01
CA THR A 43 -15.10 3.49 2.06
C THR A 43 -15.13 1.99 2.34
N LEU A 44 -14.30 1.20 1.66
CA LEU A 44 -14.21 -0.24 1.88
C LEU A 44 -13.71 -0.55 3.30
N MET A 45 -12.66 0.13 3.76
CA MET A 45 -12.14 -0.03 5.13
C MET A 45 -13.18 0.32 6.20
N LYS A 46 -13.97 1.37 6.01
CA LYS A 46 -15.07 1.75 6.91
C LYS A 46 -16.18 0.71 6.95
N ILE A 47 -16.44 0.00 5.85
CA ILE A 47 -17.42 -1.09 5.83
C ILE A 47 -16.88 -2.28 6.63
N ILE A 48 -15.63 -2.70 6.38
CA ILE A 48 -15.01 -3.83 7.08
C ILE A 48 -14.94 -3.57 8.60
N SER A 49 -14.62 -2.31 8.99
CA SER A 49 -14.52 -1.90 10.40
C SER A 49 -15.87 -1.52 11.03
N CYS A 50 -16.99 -1.82 10.37
CA CYS A 50 -18.36 -1.57 10.86
C CYS A 50 -18.70 -0.10 11.16
N PHE A 51 -18.03 0.86 10.45
CA PHE A 51 -18.39 2.29 10.52
C PHE A 51 -19.45 2.68 9.51
N LEU A 52 -19.57 1.94 8.40
CA LEU A 52 -20.53 2.17 7.34
C LEU A 52 -21.21 0.85 6.94
N PRO A 53 -22.53 0.80 6.76
CA PRO A 53 -23.16 -0.34 6.13
C PRO A 53 -22.92 -0.31 4.61
N PRO A 54 -22.72 -1.47 3.96
CA PRO A 54 -22.79 -1.56 2.50
C PRO A 54 -24.19 -1.28 2.00
N SER A 55 -24.35 -0.91 0.71
CA SER A 55 -25.66 -0.83 0.06
C SER A 55 -26.15 -2.21 -0.39
N SER A 56 -25.23 -3.10 -0.75
CA SER A 56 -25.47 -4.52 -1.03
C SER A 56 -24.19 -5.33 -0.89
N GLY A 57 -24.29 -6.66 -0.89
CA GLY A 57 -23.19 -7.58 -0.65
C GLY A 57 -22.96 -7.83 0.83
N SER A 58 -21.92 -8.60 1.16
CA SER A 58 -21.58 -8.97 2.53
C SER A 58 -20.07 -8.91 2.78
N ALA A 59 -19.69 -8.69 4.03
CA ALA A 59 -18.30 -8.80 4.49
C ALA A 59 -18.23 -9.55 5.81
N THR A 60 -17.21 -10.37 5.97
CA THR A 60 -16.95 -11.09 7.23
C THR A 60 -15.50 -10.88 7.67
N VAL A 61 -15.29 -10.85 8.99
CA VAL A 61 -13.96 -10.83 9.62
C VAL A 61 -13.89 -12.01 10.57
N HIS A 62 -12.91 -12.89 10.35
CA HIS A 62 -12.84 -14.20 11.06
C HIS A 62 -14.17 -14.94 11.07
N GLY A 63 -14.88 -14.93 9.93
CA GLY A 63 -16.19 -15.59 9.79
C GLY A 63 -17.35 -14.88 10.49
N THR A 64 -17.14 -13.73 11.16
CA THR A 64 -18.19 -12.92 11.78
C THR A 64 -18.63 -11.84 10.80
N ASP A 65 -19.93 -11.77 10.50
CA ASP A 65 -20.52 -10.80 9.58
C ASP A 65 -20.50 -9.39 10.19
N VAL A 66 -20.06 -8.39 9.40
CA VAL A 66 -19.89 -7.00 9.85
C VAL A 66 -21.23 -6.30 10.16
N MET A 67 -22.34 -6.80 9.60
CA MET A 67 -23.67 -6.22 9.80
C MET A 67 -24.45 -6.94 10.91
N LEU A 68 -24.24 -8.26 11.09
CA LEU A 68 -24.98 -9.07 12.06
C LEU A 68 -24.39 -8.95 13.47
N ASP A 69 -23.07 -8.91 13.60
CA ASP A 69 -22.39 -8.78 14.90
C ASP A 69 -21.23 -7.77 14.86
N PRO A 70 -21.54 -6.48 14.68
CA PRO A 70 -20.51 -5.42 14.60
C PRO A 70 -19.73 -5.26 15.91
N GLY A 71 -20.30 -5.62 17.05
CA GLY A 71 -19.63 -5.57 18.36
C GLY A 71 -18.47 -6.55 18.42
N LYS A 72 -18.70 -7.79 18.02
CA LYS A 72 -17.67 -8.83 17.95
C LYS A 72 -16.61 -8.48 16.90
N VAL A 73 -17.01 -8.01 15.71
CA VAL A 73 -16.07 -7.57 14.68
C VAL A 73 -15.14 -6.45 15.19
N LYS A 74 -15.70 -5.44 15.85
CA LYS A 74 -14.90 -4.34 16.44
C LYS A 74 -13.94 -4.78 17.54
N SER A 75 -14.24 -5.87 18.25
CA SER A 75 -13.35 -6.40 19.28
C SER A 75 -12.10 -7.11 18.72
N ILE A 76 -12.17 -7.58 17.47
CA ILE A 76 -11.05 -8.28 16.79
C ILE A 76 -10.33 -7.41 15.78
N ILE A 77 -10.82 -6.20 15.52
CA ILE A 77 -10.19 -5.22 14.59
C ILE A 77 -9.60 -4.05 15.38
N GLY A 78 -8.33 -3.70 15.09
CA GLY A 78 -7.77 -2.39 15.38
C GLY A 78 -7.87 -1.49 14.14
N TYR A 79 -8.40 -0.28 14.29
CA TYR A 79 -8.57 0.64 13.16
C TYR A 79 -7.84 1.96 13.40
N LEU A 80 -6.98 2.34 12.47
CA LEU A 80 -6.35 3.64 12.38
C LEU A 80 -6.92 4.39 11.18
N PRO A 81 -7.76 5.42 11.36
CA PRO A 81 -8.26 6.24 10.26
C PRO A 81 -7.19 7.21 9.75
N GLU A 82 -7.31 7.65 8.49
CA GLU A 82 -6.44 8.65 7.88
C GLU A 82 -6.35 9.95 8.72
N GLN A 83 -7.49 10.47 9.15
CA GLN A 83 -7.56 11.55 10.14
C GLN A 83 -7.66 10.92 11.52
N ASN A 84 -6.57 10.93 12.25
CA ASN A 84 -6.47 10.33 13.58
C ASN A 84 -7.04 11.29 14.64
N PRO A 85 -8.31 11.14 15.10
CA PRO A 85 -8.99 12.08 15.99
C PRO A 85 -8.59 11.85 17.46
N LEU A 86 -7.37 12.22 17.82
CA LEU A 86 -6.86 12.09 19.18
C LEU A 86 -7.33 13.24 20.08
N TYR A 87 -7.48 12.96 21.38
CA TYR A 87 -7.74 13.99 22.40
C TYR A 87 -6.44 14.71 22.76
N THR A 88 -6.19 15.84 22.10
CA THR A 88 -4.92 16.57 22.15
C THR A 88 -4.56 17.12 23.53
N ASP A 89 -5.55 17.33 24.41
CA ASP A 89 -5.35 17.83 25.79
C ASP A 89 -4.95 16.74 26.78
N MET A 90 -5.15 15.46 26.42
CA MET A 90 -4.76 14.33 27.26
C MET A 90 -3.27 14.00 27.12
N TYR A 91 -2.69 13.44 28.19
CA TYR A 91 -1.38 12.82 28.14
C TYR A 91 -1.47 11.47 27.41
N VAL A 92 -0.38 11.01 26.77
CA VAL A 92 -0.37 9.75 26.02
C VAL A 92 -0.86 8.58 26.88
N ARG A 93 -0.34 8.43 28.10
CA ARG A 93 -0.76 7.33 29.00
C ARG A 93 -2.22 7.43 29.42
N GLU A 94 -2.65 8.61 29.79
CA GLU A 94 -4.04 8.90 30.17
C GLU A 94 -5.00 8.53 29.02
N TYR A 95 -4.65 8.90 27.80
CA TYR A 95 -5.42 8.53 26.60
C TYR A 95 -5.51 7.03 26.41
N LEU A 96 -4.39 6.30 26.55
CA LEU A 96 -4.38 4.85 26.42
C LEU A 96 -5.19 4.16 27.53
N GLU A 97 -5.15 4.70 28.77
CA GLU A 97 -6.00 4.23 29.87
C GLU A 97 -7.48 4.46 29.55
N TYR A 98 -7.83 5.64 29.02
CA TYR A 98 -9.19 5.94 28.58
C TYR A 98 -9.68 4.95 27.50
N ILE A 99 -8.85 4.65 26.50
CA ILE A 99 -9.18 3.66 25.45
C ILE A 99 -9.36 2.26 26.04
N CYS A 100 -8.50 1.86 26.99
CA CYS A 100 -8.71 0.58 27.71
C CYS A 100 -10.08 0.53 28.41
N GLY A 101 -10.53 1.66 28.96
CA GLY A 101 -11.87 1.78 29.56
C GLY A 101 -12.99 1.56 28.55
N ILE A 102 -12.88 2.11 27.35
CA ILE A 102 -13.84 1.90 26.26
C ILE A 102 -13.96 0.40 25.90
N TYR A 103 -12.82 -0.30 25.77
CA TYR A 103 -12.79 -1.75 25.50
C TYR A 103 -13.05 -2.61 26.74
N GLN A 104 -13.32 -1.99 27.91
CA GLN A 104 -13.58 -2.69 29.19
C GLN A 104 -12.43 -3.62 29.62
N LEU A 105 -11.20 -3.27 29.26
CA LEU A 105 -9.98 -4.02 29.61
C LEU A 105 -9.62 -3.70 31.07
N LYS A 106 -9.80 -4.67 31.99
CA LYS A 106 -9.53 -4.46 33.43
C LYS A 106 -8.25 -5.14 33.90
N ASP A 107 -7.89 -6.26 33.26
CA ASP A 107 -6.79 -7.09 33.68
C ASP A 107 -5.45 -6.60 33.11
N HIS A 108 -4.41 -6.56 33.96
CA HIS A 108 -3.04 -6.21 33.59
C HIS A 108 -2.91 -4.89 32.83
N LEU A 109 -3.72 -3.88 33.20
CA LEU A 109 -3.83 -2.61 32.49
C LEU A 109 -2.48 -1.91 32.30
N LYS A 110 -1.66 -1.83 33.37
CA LYS A 110 -0.35 -1.18 33.30
C LYS A 110 0.60 -1.90 32.35
N ASP A 111 0.62 -3.23 32.39
CA ASP A 111 1.50 -4.04 31.53
C ASP A 111 1.10 -3.93 30.07
N ARG A 112 -0.20 -3.92 29.80
CA ARG A 112 -0.77 -3.74 28.47
C ARG A 112 -0.39 -2.38 27.87
N ILE A 113 -0.54 -1.31 28.66
CA ILE A 113 -0.16 0.05 28.25
C ILE A 113 1.35 0.14 28.03
N ASN A 114 2.17 -0.40 28.94
CA ASN A 114 3.62 -0.41 28.78
C ASN A 114 4.04 -1.16 27.52
N LYS A 115 3.47 -2.35 27.27
CA LYS A 115 3.74 -3.16 26.08
C LYS A 115 3.43 -2.40 24.79
N VAL A 116 2.29 -1.73 24.71
CA VAL A 116 1.90 -1.00 23.51
C VAL A 116 2.73 0.27 23.30
N ILE A 117 3.09 0.97 24.37
CA ILE A 117 4.01 2.11 24.34
C ILE A 117 5.39 1.70 23.80
N GLU A 118 5.93 0.58 24.28
CA GLU A 118 7.19 0.03 23.79
C GLU A 118 7.09 -0.38 22.33
N GLN A 119 6.08 -1.18 21.96
CA GLN A 119 5.85 -1.63 20.59
C GLN A 119 5.75 -0.49 19.58
N THR A 120 5.15 0.63 19.97
CA THR A 120 4.95 1.77 19.06
C THR A 120 6.03 2.84 19.16
N GLY A 121 7.07 2.63 20.00
CA GLY A 121 8.19 3.55 20.15
C GLY A 121 7.80 4.88 20.82
N LEU A 122 6.83 4.85 21.75
CA LEU A 122 6.34 6.01 22.49
C LEU A 122 7.03 6.23 23.83
N SER A 123 8.00 5.41 24.22
CA SER A 123 8.61 5.41 25.55
C SER A 123 9.14 6.78 26.01
N VAL A 124 9.74 7.55 25.10
CA VAL A 124 10.27 8.90 25.39
C VAL A 124 9.16 9.94 25.52
N GLU A 125 8.06 9.77 24.81
CA GLU A 125 6.98 10.75 24.67
C GLU A 125 5.76 10.46 25.56
N GLN A 126 5.74 9.31 26.25
CA GLN A 126 4.57 8.78 26.97
C GLN A 126 3.98 9.70 28.04
N ASN A 127 4.78 10.63 28.58
CA ASN A 127 4.38 11.57 29.63
C ASN A 127 4.06 12.96 29.09
N LYS A 128 4.04 13.16 27.77
CA LYS A 128 3.66 14.44 27.16
C LYS A 128 2.18 14.47 26.78
N LYS A 129 1.63 15.66 26.66
CA LYS A 129 0.30 15.86 26.06
C LYS A 129 0.37 15.54 24.56
N ILE A 130 -0.67 14.88 24.05
CA ILE A 130 -0.77 14.48 22.63
C ILE A 130 -0.65 15.70 21.70
N GLY A 131 -1.22 16.84 22.08
CA GLY A 131 -1.13 18.08 21.30
C GLY A 131 0.30 18.62 21.13
N ALA A 132 1.22 18.30 22.05
CA ALA A 132 2.62 18.71 22.02
C ALA A 132 3.51 17.78 21.18
N LEU A 133 2.95 16.67 20.65
CA LEU A 133 3.68 15.69 19.85
C LEU A 133 3.80 16.11 18.38
N SER A 134 4.87 15.69 17.72
CA SER A 134 4.97 15.77 16.26
C SER A 134 3.88 14.92 15.58
N LYS A 135 3.64 15.14 14.29
CA LYS A 135 2.67 14.35 13.52
C LYS A 135 3.01 12.85 13.56
N GLY A 136 4.28 12.48 13.41
CA GLY A 136 4.72 11.09 13.49
C GLY A 136 4.45 10.44 14.84
N TYR A 137 4.71 11.16 15.95
CA TYR A 137 4.37 10.64 17.27
C TYR A 137 2.86 10.54 17.50
N ARG A 138 2.06 11.48 16.99
CA ARG A 138 0.59 11.34 17.02
C ARG A 138 0.11 10.12 16.23
N GLN A 139 0.75 9.82 15.09
CA GLN A 139 0.46 8.60 14.33
C GLN A 139 0.78 7.33 15.13
N ARG A 140 1.91 7.32 15.87
CA ARG A 140 2.25 6.22 16.78
C ARG A 140 1.25 6.06 17.93
N VAL A 141 0.70 7.17 18.45
CA VAL A 141 -0.38 7.12 19.46
C VAL A 141 -1.65 6.47 18.86
N GLY A 142 -2.01 6.80 17.62
CA GLY A 142 -3.12 6.16 16.93
C GLY A 142 -2.90 4.67 16.68
N LEU A 143 -1.67 4.27 16.32
CA LEU A 143 -1.32 2.85 16.23
C LEU A 143 -1.40 2.16 17.60
N ALA A 144 -0.91 2.82 18.68
CA ALA A 144 -1.03 2.30 20.03
C ALA A 144 -2.50 2.10 20.45
N GLN A 145 -3.36 3.07 20.15
CA GLN A 145 -4.81 2.95 20.32
C GLN A 145 -5.38 1.73 19.58
N ALA A 146 -5.01 1.57 18.31
CA ALA A 146 -5.52 0.47 17.50
C ALA A 146 -5.04 -0.91 17.98
N LEU A 147 -3.92 -0.97 18.71
CA LEU A 147 -3.30 -2.20 19.20
C LEU A 147 -3.64 -2.56 20.66
N ILE A 148 -4.17 -1.61 21.45
CA ILE A 148 -4.28 -1.75 22.90
C ILE A 148 -5.11 -2.94 23.38
N HIS A 149 -6.14 -3.32 22.59
CA HIS A 149 -7.02 -4.46 22.89
C HIS A 149 -6.52 -5.78 22.25
N ASP A 150 -5.32 -5.76 21.68
CA ASP A 150 -4.65 -6.91 21.05
C ASP A 150 -5.45 -7.54 19.91
N PRO A 151 -5.88 -6.77 18.89
CA PRO A 151 -6.71 -7.24 17.79
C PRO A 151 -5.97 -8.29 16.94
N GLU A 152 -6.72 -9.19 16.28
CA GLU A 152 -6.18 -10.13 15.30
C GLU A 152 -5.97 -9.50 13.92
N VAL A 153 -6.78 -8.48 13.60
CA VAL A 153 -6.74 -7.73 12.34
C VAL A 153 -6.46 -6.27 12.60
N LEU A 154 -5.56 -5.68 11.82
CA LEU A 154 -5.26 -4.26 11.88
C LEU A 154 -5.60 -3.61 10.53
N ILE A 155 -6.44 -2.58 10.56
CA ILE A 155 -6.83 -1.79 9.39
C ILE A 155 -6.22 -0.40 9.51
N LEU A 156 -5.39 -0.02 8.56
CA LEU A 156 -4.62 1.24 8.57
C LEU A 156 -4.96 2.06 7.32
N ASP A 157 -5.64 3.18 7.50
CA ASP A 157 -6.01 4.06 6.39
C ASP A 157 -4.95 5.16 6.22
N GLU A 158 -4.15 5.09 5.14
CA GLU A 158 -3.06 6.00 4.78
C GLU A 158 -2.08 6.26 5.96
N PRO A 159 -1.46 5.22 6.56
CA PRO A 159 -0.73 5.34 7.83
C PRO A 159 0.52 6.22 7.79
N THR A 160 1.04 6.53 6.61
CA THR A 160 2.26 7.31 6.39
C THR A 160 2.01 8.71 5.84
N THR A 161 0.76 9.05 5.57
CA THR A 161 0.39 10.32 4.92
C THR A 161 0.84 11.55 5.74
N GLY A 162 1.64 12.40 5.07
CA GLY A 162 2.12 13.68 5.61
C GLY A 162 3.19 13.55 6.69
N LEU A 163 3.87 12.41 6.75
CA LEU A 163 5.10 12.20 7.52
C LEU A 163 6.32 12.59 6.68
N ASP A 164 7.41 12.94 7.35
CA ASP A 164 8.69 13.12 6.68
C ASP A 164 9.35 11.78 6.29
N PRO A 165 10.34 11.76 5.37
CA PRO A 165 10.94 10.52 4.88
C PRO A 165 11.48 9.60 5.97
N ASN A 166 12.07 10.13 7.04
CA ASN A 166 12.61 9.32 8.13
C ASN A 166 11.48 8.68 8.95
N GLN A 167 10.44 9.46 9.26
CA GLN A 167 9.25 8.95 9.96
C GLN A 167 8.52 7.89 9.14
N ILE A 168 8.46 8.01 7.81
CA ILE A 168 7.89 6.99 6.93
C ILE A 168 8.64 5.66 7.10
N ILE A 169 9.97 5.67 7.07
CA ILE A 169 10.79 4.46 7.26
C ILE A 169 10.48 3.82 8.62
N GLU A 170 10.46 4.62 9.69
CA GLU A 170 10.18 4.12 11.03
C GLU A 170 8.77 3.51 11.16
N ILE A 171 7.75 4.13 10.59
CA ILE A 171 6.37 3.60 10.61
C ILE A 171 6.26 2.32 9.78
N ARG A 172 6.95 2.23 8.63
CA ARG A 172 6.99 1.01 7.81
C ARG A 172 7.59 -0.16 8.60
N GLU A 173 8.73 0.05 9.26
CA GLU A 173 9.36 -0.98 10.09
C GLU A 173 8.45 -1.41 11.25
N LEU A 174 7.76 -0.45 11.88
CA LEU A 174 6.78 -0.72 12.92
C LEU A 174 5.63 -1.60 12.40
N ILE A 175 5.03 -1.26 11.26
CA ILE A 175 3.95 -2.02 10.63
C ILE A 175 4.42 -3.44 10.27
N LYS A 176 5.62 -3.60 9.68
CA LYS A 176 6.21 -4.90 9.36
C LYS A 176 6.40 -5.77 10.62
N ASN A 177 6.88 -5.18 11.69
CA ASN A 177 7.07 -5.91 12.95
C ASN A 177 5.74 -6.36 13.58
N ILE A 178 4.71 -5.54 13.51
CA ILE A 178 3.36 -5.91 13.95
C ILE A 178 2.78 -7.03 13.06
N GLY A 179 2.99 -6.93 11.74
CA GLY A 179 2.49 -7.88 10.74
C GLY A 179 3.00 -9.31 10.89
N LYS A 180 4.14 -9.53 11.59
CA LYS A 180 4.64 -10.88 11.87
C LYS A 180 3.64 -11.76 12.63
N ASN A 181 2.73 -11.16 13.38
CA ASN A 181 1.79 -11.86 14.26
C ASN A 181 0.31 -11.48 14.02
N LYS A 182 0.03 -10.60 13.07
CA LYS A 182 -1.31 -10.07 12.82
C LYS A 182 -1.60 -9.97 11.33
N THR A 183 -2.86 -10.03 10.97
CA THR A 183 -3.30 -9.69 9.61
C THR A 183 -3.40 -8.18 9.49
N ILE A 184 -2.82 -7.59 8.45
CA ILE A 184 -2.87 -6.14 8.23
C ILE A 184 -3.47 -5.84 6.86
N LEU A 185 -4.46 -4.94 6.84
CA LEU A 185 -4.94 -4.27 5.64
C LEU A 185 -4.59 -2.80 5.73
N LEU A 186 -3.71 -2.32 4.85
CA LEU A 186 -3.37 -0.90 4.80
C LEU A 186 -3.76 -0.28 3.45
N SER A 187 -4.27 0.95 3.48
CA SER A 187 -4.48 1.73 2.26
C SER A 187 -3.27 2.61 1.98
N THR A 188 -2.99 2.80 0.71
CA THR A 188 -2.02 3.79 0.24
C THR A 188 -2.30 4.15 -1.23
N HIS A 189 -1.80 5.29 -1.66
CA HIS A 189 -1.73 5.69 -3.07
C HIS A 189 -0.29 5.65 -3.60
N ILE A 190 0.67 5.19 -2.78
CA ILE A 190 2.11 5.15 -3.07
C ILE A 190 2.56 3.70 -3.27
N MET A 191 2.97 3.37 -4.50
CA MET A 191 3.36 2.01 -4.85
C MET A 191 4.59 1.52 -4.08
N GLN A 192 5.58 2.39 -3.85
CA GLN A 192 6.79 2.05 -3.09
C GLN A 192 6.49 1.61 -1.64
N GLU A 193 5.36 2.02 -1.08
CA GLU A 193 4.93 1.53 0.24
C GLU A 193 4.43 0.10 0.18
N VAL A 194 3.68 -0.23 -0.86
CA VAL A 194 3.23 -1.60 -1.11
C VAL A 194 4.42 -2.54 -1.30
N GLU A 195 5.39 -2.15 -2.15
CA GLU A 195 6.62 -2.92 -2.38
C GLU A 195 7.43 -3.14 -1.09
N ALA A 196 7.50 -2.10 -0.26
CA ALA A 196 8.31 -2.14 0.96
C ALA A 196 7.69 -2.97 2.09
N MET A 197 6.36 -3.09 2.18
CA MET A 197 5.68 -3.63 3.36
C MET A 197 4.74 -4.80 3.09
N CYS A 198 4.17 -4.90 1.87
CA CYS A 198 3.03 -5.78 1.64
C CYS A 198 3.44 -7.10 0.97
N ASP A 199 2.82 -8.18 1.39
CA ASP A 199 2.93 -9.50 0.76
C ASP A 199 2.04 -9.58 -0.48
N ARG A 200 0.91 -8.85 -0.44
CA ARG A 200 -0.11 -8.83 -1.48
C ARG A 200 -0.62 -7.41 -1.70
N VAL A 201 -1.05 -7.12 -2.93
CA VAL A 201 -1.69 -5.86 -3.28
C VAL A 201 -3.06 -6.09 -3.92
N ILE A 202 -3.99 -5.23 -3.57
CA ILE A 202 -5.32 -5.12 -4.16
C ILE A 202 -5.41 -3.73 -4.76
N ILE A 203 -5.67 -3.63 -6.06
CA ILE A 203 -5.76 -2.35 -6.77
C ILE A 203 -7.22 -2.03 -7.01
N ILE A 204 -7.67 -0.87 -6.53
CA ILE A 204 -9.02 -0.35 -6.73
C ILE A 204 -8.94 0.97 -7.51
N ASN A 205 -9.80 1.12 -8.51
CA ASN A 205 -9.99 2.36 -9.26
C ASN A 205 -11.49 2.60 -9.51
N LYS A 206 -11.96 3.84 -9.27
CA LYS A 206 -13.37 4.24 -9.50
C LYS A 206 -14.39 3.29 -8.85
N GLY A 207 -14.06 2.74 -7.69
CA GLY A 207 -14.91 1.82 -6.95
C GLY A 207 -14.90 0.38 -7.46
N GLU A 208 -14.06 0.02 -8.39
CA GLU A 208 -13.97 -1.33 -8.98
C GLU A 208 -12.62 -1.98 -8.68
N LEU A 209 -12.64 -3.32 -8.57
CA LEU A 209 -11.42 -4.12 -8.42
C LEU A 209 -10.72 -4.21 -9.78
N VAL A 210 -9.49 -3.71 -9.85
CA VAL A 210 -8.66 -3.74 -11.07
C VAL A 210 -7.75 -4.95 -11.08
N ALA A 211 -7.08 -5.23 -9.96
CA ALA A 211 -6.18 -6.37 -9.80
C ALA A 211 -6.04 -6.77 -8.33
N ALA A 212 -5.70 -8.04 -8.09
CA ALA A 212 -5.35 -8.54 -6.76
C ALA A 212 -4.33 -9.68 -6.91
N ASP A 213 -3.07 -9.46 -6.49
CA ASP A 213 -2.00 -10.46 -6.62
C ASP A 213 -0.92 -10.26 -5.54
N LYS A 214 -0.01 -11.22 -5.43
CA LYS A 214 1.20 -11.11 -4.61
C LYS A 214 2.12 -10.04 -5.19
N THR A 215 2.75 -9.25 -4.32
CA THR A 215 3.73 -8.23 -4.74
C THR A 215 4.90 -8.85 -5.51
N SER A 216 5.34 -10.06 -5.15
CA SER A 216 6.39 -10.80 -5.86
C SER A 216 6.02 -11.15 -7.32
N HIS A 217 4.76 -11.47 -7.61
CA HIS A 217 4.32 -11.76 -8.99
C HIS A 217 4.28 -10.49 -9.84
N LEU A 218 3.83 -9.37 -9.27
CA LEU A 218 3.85 -8.10 -9.97
C LEU A 218 5.28 -7.64 -10.27
N SER A 219 6.23 -7.88 -9.37
CA SER A 219 7.65 -7.60 -9.61
C SER A 219 8.21 -8.48 -10.74
N GLN A 220 7.85 -9.77 -10.82
CA GLN A 220 8.29 -10.65 -11.92
C GLN A 220 7.74 -10.22 -13.29
N LEU A 221 6.53 -9.67 -13.34
CA LEU A 221 5.98 -9.07 -14.57
C LEU A 221 6.79 -7.83 -15.01
N LEU A 222 7.48 -7.16 -14.05
CA LEU A 222 8.38 -6.05 -14.32
C LEU A 222 9.72 -6.51 -14.87
N ASP A 223 10.33 -7.54 -14.27
CA ASP A 223 11.60 -8.11 -14.72
C ASP A 223 11.53 -8.60 -16.17
N ALA A 224 10.35 -9.09 -16.58
CA ALA A 224 10.09 -9.51 -17.97
C ALA A 224 9.90 -8.35 -18.97
N SER A 225 9.90 -7.08 -18.49
CA SER A 225 9.55 -5.92 -19.31
C SER A 225 10.47 -4.70 -19.10
N GLU A 226 11.70 -4.91 -18.62
CA GLU A 226 12.72 -3.85 -18.64
C GLU A 226 12.94 -3.39 -20.08
N SER A 227 13.01 -2.09 -20.29
CA SER A 227 13.37 -1.50 -21.57
C SER A 227 14.67 -0.70 -21.47
N ILE A 228 15.35 -0.55 -22.61
CA ILE A 228 16.58 0.24 -22.73
C ILE A 228 16.21 1.59 -23.32
N LEU A 229 16.46 2.66 -22.57
CA LEU A 229 16.41 4.03 -23.11
C LEU A 229 17.73 4.33 -23.81
N LEU A 230 17.66 4.51 -25.13
CA LEU A 230 18.79 4.80 -25.97
C LEU A 230 18.68 6.21 -26.57
N GLU A 231 19.73 7.02 -26.44
CA GLU A 231 19.85 8.32 -27.09
C GLU A 231 21.08 8.31 -27.98
N LEU A 232 20.90 8.66 -29.25
CA LEU A 232 21.92 8.62 -30.31
C LEU A 232 22.23 10.01 -30.81
N ASP A 233 23.35 10.19 -31.45
CA ASP A 233 23.79 11.46 -32.08
C ASP A 233 23.01 11.80 -33.35
N GLN A 234 22.36 10.81 -33.96
CA GLN A 234 21.53 10.96 -35.17
C GLN A 234 20.22 10.17 -35.09
N GLU A 235 19.29 10.46 -36.00
CA GLU A 235 18.04 9.69 -36.11
C GLU A 235 18.27 8.39 -36.87
N ILE A 236 17.69 7.30 -36.38
CA ILE A 236 17.83 5.96 -36.93
C ILE A 236 16.44 5.42 -37.27
N GLU A 237 16.35 4.75 -38.39
CA GLU A 237 15.15 4.07 -38.84
C GLU A 237 14.75 2.96 -37.85
N HIS A 238 13.46 2.87 -37.56
CA HIS A 238 12.89 1.88 -36.65
C HIS A 238 13.26 0.43 -37.04
N SER A 239 13.30 0.13 -38.34
CA SER A 239 13.67 -1.17 -38.90
C SER A 239 15.11 -1.57 -38.59
N GLU A 240 16.03 -0.59 -38.53
CA GLU A 240 17.44 -0.82 -38.26
C GLU A 240 17.67 -1.18 -36.78
N LEU A 241 17.02 -0.47 -35.85
CA LEU A 241 17.07 -0.78 -34.43
C LEU A 241 16.40 -2.14 -34.11
N LEU A 242 15.33 -2.50 -34.80
CA LEU A 242 14.69 -3.82 -34.69
C LEU A 242 15.57 -4.97 -35.19
N SER A 243 16.54 -4.69 -36.07
CA SER A 243 17.45 -5.71 -36.56
C SER A 243 18.52 -6.14 -35.57
N ILE A 244 18.69 -5.37 -34.46
CA ILE A 244 19.64 -5.68 -33.41
C ILE A 244 19.20 -6.91 -32.64
N ASN A 245 20.09 -7.88 -32.44
CA ASN A 245 19.77 -9.10 -31.70
C ASN A 245 19.24 -8.80 -30.31
N PHE A 246 18.27 -9.60 -29.87
CA PHE A 246 17.56 -9.49 -28.58
C PHE A 246 16.62 -8.28 -28.43
N ILE A 247 16.47 -7.41 -29.45
CA ILE A 247 15.43 -6.37 -29.47
C ILE A 247 14.17 -6.96 -30.07
N SER A 248 13.05 -6.82 -29.34
CA SER A 248 11.72 -7.34 -29.76
C SER A 248 10.79 -6.23 -30.23
N ASP A 249 10.98 -4.99 -29.76
CA ASP A 249 10.17 -3.85 -30.15
C ASP A 249 10.95 -2.52 -29.91
N VAL A 250 10.59 -1.48 -30.68
CA VAL A 250 11.22 -0.14 -30.61
C VAL A 250 10.12 0.91 -30.53
N ILE A 251 10.17 1.76 -29.55
CA ILE A 251 9.26 2.89 -29.38
C ILE A 251 10.06 4.20 -29.55
N ASN A 252 9.66 5.02 -30.48
CA ASN A 252 10.27 6.35 -30.65
C ASN A 252 9.67 7.30 -29.61
N ILE A 253 10.50 7.81 -28.65
CA ILE A 253 10.07 8.73 -27.59
C ILE A 253 10.18 10.18 -28.06
N ALA A 254 11.27 10.52 -28.76
CA ALA A 254 11.56 11.82 -29.33
C ALA A 254 12.60 11.69 -30.44
N SER A 255 12.90 12.77 -31.16
CA SER A 255 14.02 12.80 -32.08
C SER A 255 15.28 12.23 -31.40
N ARG A 256 15.92 11.23 -31.99
CA ARG A 256 17.13 10.52 -31.51
C ARG A 256 16.99 9.78 -30.17
N LYS A 257 15.76 9.65 -29.60
CA LYS A 257 15.53 8.95 -28.33
C LYS A 257 14.55 7.79 -28.54
N TYR A 258 15.01 6.61 -28.20
CA TYR A 258 14.30 5.36 -28.43
C TYR A 258 14.14 4.59 -27.12
N GLU A 259 13.03 3.92 -26.96
CA GLU A 259 12.83 2.89 -25.95
C GLU A 259 12.84 1.53 -26.64
N LEU A 260 13.83 0.72 -26.31
CA LEU A 260 14.03 -0.60 -26.88
C LEU A 260 13.52 -1.66 -25.90
N ILE A 261 12.60 -2.50 -26.34
CA ILE A 261 12.10 -3.65 -25.57
C ILE A 261 12.97 -4.84 -25.96
N ALA A 262 13.65 -5.42 -24.96
CA ALA A 262 14.60 -6.50 -25.19
C ALA A 262 14.13 -7.81 -24.53
N THR A 263 14.40 -8.94 -25.17
CA THR A 263 14.19 -10.27 -24.60
C THR A 263 15.24 -10.65 -23.57
N ASN A 264 16.41 -10.01 -23.60
CA ASN A 264 17.49 -10.12 -22.62
C ASN A 264 18.30 -8.83 -22.60
N ASN A 265 18.11 -7.99 -21.60
CA ASN A 265 18.72 -6.68 -21.52
C ASN A 265 20.26 -6.66 -21.46
N ALA A 266 20.86 -7.60 -20.75
CA ALA A 266 22.31 -7.66 -20.64
C ALA A 266 22.96 -7.96 -22.01
N LYS A 267 22.40 -8.91 -22.76
CA LYS A 267 22.87 -9.26 -24.11
C LYS A 267 22.52 -8.18 -25.12
N ALA A 268 21.31 -7.63 -25.05
CA ALA A 268 20.88 -6.54 -25.93
C ALA A 268 21.79 -5.32 -25.83
N ARG A 269 22.22 -4.91 -24.62
CA ARG A 269 23.17 -3.83 -24.44
C ARG A 269 24.49 -4.07 -25.15
N ALA A 270 25.03 -5.27 -25.04
CA ALA A 270 26.28 -5.62 -25.73
C ALA A 270 26.11 -5.54 -27.27
N GLU A 271 24.99 -6.04 -27.79
CA GLU A 271 24.68 -5.98 -29.22
C GLU A 271 24.45 -4.54 -29.71
N ILE A 272 23.78 -3.70 -28.92
CA ILE A 272 23.58 -2.27 -29.24
C ILE A 272 24.94 -1.56 -29.35
N PHE A 273 25.87 -1.80 -28.42
CA PHE A 273 27.21 -1.24 -28.51
C PHE A 273 27.97 -1.69 -29.76
N GLN A 274 27.93 -3.00 -30.08
CA GLN A 274 28.58 -3.53 -31.26
C GLN A 274 27.95 -2.99 -32.55
N TRP A 275 26.62 -2.88 -32.59
CA TRP A 275 25.90 -2.28 -33.71
C TRP A 275 26.28 -0.82 -33.90
N ALA A 276 26.31 -0.01 -32.83
CA ALA A 276 26.67 1.41 -32.89
C ALA A 276 28.08 1.60 -33.43
N VAL A 277 29.05 0.76 -33.00
CA VAL A 277 30.44 0.81 -33.51
C VAL A 277 30.49 0.44 -35.00
N ARG A 278 29.73 -0.58 -35.46
CA ARG A 278 29.71 -0.97 -36.89
C ARG A 278 29.08 0.07 -37.80
N SER A 279 28.09 0.80 -37.28
CA SER A 279 27.33 1.81 -38.02
C SER A 279 27.90 3.21 -37.90
N ASP A 280 29.04 3.40 -37.19
CA ASP A 280 29.67 4.69 -36.89
C ASP A 280 28.70 5.69 -36.22
N ILE A 281 27.91 5.20 -35.26
CA ILE A 281 26.90 5.96 -34.53
C ILE A 281 27.35 6.15 -33.08
N GLN A 282 27.23 7.40 -32.56
CA GLN A 282 27.58 7.69 -31.17
C GLN A 282 26.38 7.47 -30.24
N ILE A 283 26.57 6.67 -29.19
CA ILE A 283 25.62 6.53 -28.11
C ILE A 283 25.82 7.67 -27.13
N LEU A 284 24.89 8.62 -27.05
CA LEU A 284 24.90 9.73 -26.12
C LEU A 284 24.48 9.32 -24.71
N SER A 285 23.47 8.47 -24.62
CA SER A 285 23.09 7.85 -23.35
C SER A 285 22.46 6.46 -23.57
N MET A 286 22.70 5.54 -22.63
CA MET A 286 22.05 4.23 -22.59
C MET A 286 21.73 3.85 -21.15
N ASN A 287 20.47 3.98 -20.79
CA ASN A 287 19.95 3.70 -19.44
C ASN A 287 18.93 2.58 -19.46
N THR A 288 18.85 1.81 -18.38
CA THR A 288 17.71 0.90 -18.20
C THR A 288 16.55 1.71 -17.69
N LYS A 289 15.41 1.60 -18.34
CA LYS A 289 14.14 2.04 -17.81
C LYS A 289 13.55 0.86 -17.06
N GLU A 290 13.73 0.86 -15.75
CA GLU A 290 12.97 -0.03 -14.90
C GLU A 290 11.49 0.35 -15.05
N LYS A 291 10.67 -0.57 -15.56
CA LYS A 291 9.23 -0.43 -15.39
C LYS A 291 8.96 -0.72 -13.92
N ASN A 292 8.91 0.31 -13.09
CA ASN A 292 8.47 0.17 -11.72
C ASN A 292 6.95 -0.12 -11.72
N LEU A 293 6.48 -0.74 -10.65
CA LEU A 293 5.05 -1.05 -10.44
C LEU A 293 4.17 0.20 -10.57
N GLU A 294 4.72 1.39 -10.39
CA GLU A 294 4.02 2.66 -10.59
C GLU A 294 3.55 2.85 -12.05
N ASN A 295 4.34 2.41 -13.04
CA ASN A 295 3.94 2.47 -14.45
C ASN A 295 2.80 1.51 -14.76
N ILE A 296 2.83 0.29 -14.20
CA ILE A 296 1.71 -0.66 -14.31
C ILE A 296 0.47 -0.09 -13.63
N PHE A 297 0.63 0.45 -12.42
CA PHE A 297 -0.46 1.09 -11.71
C PHE A 297 -1.09 2.23 -12.53
N ARG A 298 -0.28 3.10 -13.14
CA ARG A 298 -0.76 4.17 -14.02
C ARG A 298 -1.48 3.65 -15.27
N GLN A 299 -1.05 2.52 -15.83
CA GLN A 299 -1.74 1.91 -16.98
C GLN A 299 -3.08 1.28 -16.58
N LEU A 300 -3.15 0.65 -15.41
CA LEU A 300 -4.35 -0.01 -14.89
C LEU A 300 -5.39 1.00 -14.33
N THR A 301 -4.97 2.24 -14.05
CA THR A 301 -5.84 3.26 -13.43
C THR A 301 -6.20 4.42 -14.36
N LYS A 302 -5.78 4.38 -15.62
CA LYS A 302 -6.27 5.29 -16.68
C LYS A 302 -7.67 4.88 -17.09
#